data_4edf2309c5c700ff0f4837cf30eb37c2
#
_entry.id   4edf2309c5c700ff0f4837cf30eb37c2
#
_cell.length_a   1.000
_cell.length_b   1.000
_cell.length_c   1.000
_cell.angle_alpha   90.00
_cell.angle_beta   90.00
_cell.angle_gamma   90.00
#
_symmetry.space_group_name_H-M   'P 1'
#
loop_
_entity.id
_entity.type
_entity.pdbx_description
1 polymer ?
#
loop_
_entity_poly.entity_id
_entity_poly.type
_entity_poly.pdbx_seq_one_letter_code
_entity_poly.pdbx_strand_id
1 'polypeptide(L)'
;MKPKYYITLLKLFRLIIITGLIFVLIMPFVKIFIDAINVSDDPLSQWIPSKVSFSVFSKTAQRIIANDSLLNTILLSTVAMIIQVVSTSLYGYAFAKLKFRGSEIIFWIFMTSLIVPYHVLENSRLYFMVYQTQYITSVYLRVVQLFVFTGLGMGIRSVLFIYIFRQYFRSIPNELIEAAEIDGCNAVKTYWLVMLPNAQGAIITVAIFSFIWQWNDYEYASLFSLAGNGFDTLAGVIVQNRFYGSVNVYGLIIMIPLLVLYIIVQNKFIDSVEKVAIIG
;
A
#
# COMPACT_ATOMS: atom_id res chain seq x y z
N MET A 1 -42.13 -1.49 -25.22
CA MET A 1 -41.92 -2.33 -24.01
C MET A 1 -41.02 -3.51 -24.38
N LYS A 2 -39.84 -3.65 -23.75
CA LYS A 2 -39.01 -4.84 -23.97
C LYS A 2 -39.70 -6.04 -23.29
N PRO A 3 -39.83 -7.18 -23.97
CA PRO A 3 -40.56 -8.30 -23.40
C PRO A 3 -39.90 -8.83 -22.13
N LYS A 4 -40.70 -9.22 -21.14
CA LYS A 4 -40.25 -9.63 -19.78
C LYS A 4 -39.18 -10.73 -19.80
N TYR A 5 -39.24 -11.65 -20.76
CA TYR A 5 -38.24 -12.71 -20.92
C TYR A 5 -36.87 -12.20 -21.38
N TYR A 6 -36.79 -11.12 -22.15
CA TYR A 6 -35.53 -10.50 -22.54
C TYR A 6 -34.76 -9.91 -21.32
N ILE A 7 -35.51 -9.27 -20.42
CA ILE A 7 -34.92 -8.74 -19.17
C ILE A 7 -34.43 -9.89 -18.28
N THR A 8 -35.18 -10.98 -18.23
CA THR A 8 -34.77 -12.18 -17.47
C THR A 8 -33.52 -12.82 -18.05
N LEU A 9 -33.44 -12.94 -19.38
CA LEU A 9 -32.28 -13.50 -20.08
C LEU A 9 -31.01 -12.64 -19.83
N LEU A 10 -31.13 -11.32 -19.88
CA LEU A 10 -30.03 -10.40 -19.57
C LEU A 10 -29.57 -10.54 -18.10
N LYS A 11 -30.50 -10.69 -17.16
CA LYS A 11 -30.15 -10.93 -15.76
C LYS A 11 -29.41 -12.25 -15.57
N LEU A 12 -29.86 -13.30 -16.25
CA LEU A 12 -29.22 -14.63 -16.19
C LEU A 12 -27.83 -14.60 -16.80
N PHE A 13 -27.66 -13.96 -17.94
CA PHE A 13 -26.37 -13.76 -18.59
C PHE A 13 -25.39 -12.97 -17.71
N ARG A 14 -25.87 -11.87 -17.13
CA ARG A 14 -25.09 -11.09 -16.16
C ARG A 14 -24.68 -11.92 -14.95
N LEU A 15 -25.60 -12.74 -14.41
CA LEU A 15 -25.32 -13.61 -13.28
C LEU A 15 -24.21 -14.63 -13.62
N ILE A 16 -24.30 -15.27 -14.79
CA ILE A 16 -23.28 -16.23 -15.24
C ILE A 16 -21.91 -15.58 -15.36
N ILE A 17 -21.84 -14.38 -15.98
CA ILE A 17 -20.57 -13.64 -16.10
C ILE A 17 -20.00 -13.29 -14.74
N ILE A 18 -20.83 -12.73 -13.83
CA ILE A 18 -20.39 -12.34 -12.50
C ILE A 18 -19.91 -13.56 -11.72
N THR A 19 -20.66 -14.67 -11.74
CA THR A 19 -20.27 -15.90 -11.04
C THR A 19 -18.98 -16.49 -11.62
N GLY A 20 -18.82 -16.48 -12.96
CA GLY A 20 -17.60 -16.91 -13.60
C GLY A 20 -16.39 -16.05 -13.23
N LEU A 21 -16.55 -14.72 -13.21
CA LEU A 21 -15.51 -13.80 -12.75
C LEU A 21 -15.14 -14.03 -11.28
N ILE A 22 -16.13 -14.17 -10.41
CA ILE A 22 -15.90 -14.47 -8.98
C ILE A 22 -15.12 -15.79 -8.84
N PHE A 23 -15.52 -16.82 -9.56
CA PHE A 23 -14.82 -18.11 -9.54
C PHE A 23 -13.34 -17.97 -9.93
N VAL A 24 -13.07 -17.29 -11.07
CA VAL A 24 -11.68 -17.06 -11.53
C VAL A 24 -10.87 -16.25 -10.51
N LEU A 25 -11.47 -15.25 -9.89
CA LEU A 25 -10.79 -14.41 -8.90
C LEU A 25 -10.52 -15.13 -7.57
N ILE A 26 -11.43 -16.01 -7.14
CA ILE A 26 -11.29 -16.75 -5.86
C ILE A 26 -10.38 -17.97 -6.01
N MET A 27 -10.29 -18.55 -7.19
CA MET A 27 -9.56 -19.79 -7.44
C MET A 27 -8.09 -19.77 -6.99
N PRO A 28 -7.29 -18.71 -7.23
CA PRO A 28 -5.92 -18.63 -6.74
C PRO A 28 -5.82 -18.73 -5.22
N PHE A 29 -6.75 -18.11 -4.49
CA PHE A 29 -6.78 -18.14 -3.02
C PHE A 29 -7.10 -19.54 -2.49
N VAL A 30 -8.07 -20.20 -3.13
CA VAL A 30 -8.39 -21.61 -2.81
C VAL A 30 -7.17 -22.49 -3.07
N LYS A 31 -6.48 -22.29 -4.18
CA LYS A 31 -5.28 -23.05 -4.54
C LYS A 31 -4.16 -22.86 -3.50
N ILE A 32 -3.84 -21.62 -3.12
CA ILE A 32 -2.84 -21.32 -2.10
C ILE A 32 -3.21 -21.98 -0.77
N PHE A 33 -4.49 -21.97 -0.40
CA PHE A 33 -4.96 -22.63 0.82
C PHE A 33 -4.80 -24.15 0.77
N ILE A 34 -5.19 -24.77 -0.34
CA ILE A 34 -5.01 -26.22 -0.57
C ILE A 34 -3.53 -26.58 -0.49
N ASP A 35 -2.66 -25.84 -1.18
CA ASP A 35 -1.22 -26.10 -1.19
C ASP A 35 -0.58 -25.87 0.18
N ALA A 36 -1.11 -24.95 0.98
CA ALA A 36 -0.60 -24.69 2.32
C ALA A 36 -0.87 -25.84 3.31
N ILE A 37 -1.94 -26.59 3.09
CA ILE A 37 -2.32 -27.75 3.96
C ILE A 37 -1.93 -29.10 3.36
N ASN A 38 -1.61 -29.18 2.07
CA ASN A 38 -1.24 -30.41 1.39
C ASN A 38 0.26 -30.72 1.60
N VAL A 39 0.55 -31.85 2.22
CA VAL A 39 1.92 -32.34 2.48
C VAL A 39 2.27 -33.53 1.58
N SER A 40 1.45 -33.79 0.56
CA SER A 40 1.67 -34.88 -0.36
C SER A 40 2.53 -34.46 -1.54
N ASP A 41 3.53 -35.27 -1.88
CA ASP A 41 4.33 -35.13 -3.09
C ASP A 41 3.63 -35.73 -4.35
N ASP A 42 2.39 -36.20 -4.20
CA ASP A 42 1.63 -36.77 -5.30
C ASP A 42 1.11 -35.69 -6.25
N PRO A 43 1.52 -35.71 -7.55
CA PRO A 43 1.04 -34.75 -8.53
C PRO A 43 -0.49 -34.75 -8.74
N LEU A 44 -1.16 -35.86 -8.46
CA LEU A 44 -2.63 -35.97 -8.56
C LEU A 44 -3.36 -35.29 -7.42
N SER A 45 -2.69 -35.00 -6.30
CA SER A 45 -3.27 -34.33 -5.14
C SER A 45 -3.29 -32.80 -5.21
N GLN A 46 -3.06 -32.21 -6.41
CA GLN A 46 -2.98 -30.76 -6.59
C GLN A 46 -4.25 -30.00 -6.20
N TRP A 47 -5.42 -30.58 -6.37
CA TRP A 47 -6.71 -29.95 -6.07
C TRP A 47 -7.44 -30.58 -4.90
N ILE A 48 -7.20 -31.87 -4.62
CA ILE A 48 -7.78 -32.60 -3.52
C ILE A 48 -6.62 -33.17 -2.70
N PRO A 49 -6.32 -32.60 -1.52
CA PRO A 49 -5.17 -33.01 -0.72
C PRO A 49 -5.35 -34.47 -0.26
N SER A 50 -4.39 -35.32 -0.57
CA SER A 50 -4.37 -36.72 -0.09
C SER A 50 -3.85 -36.84 1.34
N LYS A 51 -3.03 -35.87 1.80
CA LYS A 51 -2.51 -35.79 3.17
C LYS A 51 -2.61 -34.35 3.65
N VAL A 52 -3.49 -34.09 4.60
CA VAL A 52 -3.68 -32.78 5.22
C VAL A 52 -2.84 -32.68 6.48
N SER A 53 -2.06 -31.62 6.62
CA SER A 53 -1.31 -31.31 7.83
C SER A 53 -1.20 -29.82 8.08
N PHE A 54 -1.42 -29.42 9.32
CA PHE A 54 -1.22 -28.04 9.78
C PHE A 54 0.16 -27.82 10.41
N SER A 55 1.07 -28.79 10.35
CA SER A 55 2.42 -28.67 10.92
C SER A 55 3.24 -27.55 10.28
N VAL A 56 3.02 -27.28 8.99
CA VAL A 56 3.68 -26.18 8.27
C VAL A 56 3.23 -24.83 8.81
N PHE A 57 1.93 -24.67 9.14
CA PHE A 57 1.42 -23.44 9.78
C PHE A 57 2.08 -23.20 11.15
N SER A 58 2.16 -24.22 12.00
CA SER A 58 2.78 -24.09 13.32
C SER A 58 4.26 -23.70 13.21
N LYS A 59 5.03 -24.37 12.36
CA LYS A 59 6.44 -24.06 12.13
C LYS A 59 6.65 -22.65 11.54
N THR A 60 5.78 -22.24 10.61
CA THR A 60 5.84 -20.91 9.99
C THR A 60 5.47 -19.83 11.01
N ALA A 61 4.43 -20.03 11.81
CA ALA A 61 4.04 -19.11 12.88
C ALA A 61 5.17 -18.92 13.91
N GLN A 62 5.83 -20.02 14.33
CA GLN A 62 6.98 -19.94 15.23
C GLN A 62 8.13 -19.13 14.63
N ARG A 63 8.44 -19.27 13.33
CA ARG A 63 9.46 -18.48 12.67
C ARG A 63 9.10 -17.00 12.56
N ILE A 64 7.83 -16.69 12.25
CA ILE A 64 7.33 -15.31 12.18
C ILE A 64 7.49 -14.60 13.53
N ILE A 65 7.16 -15.32 14.62
CA ILE A 65 7.30 -14.82 16.00
C ILE A 65 8.79 -14.67 16.35
N ALA A 66 9.61 -15.68 16.06
CA ALA A 66 11.03 -15.66 16.39
C ALA A 66 11.82 -14.53 15.69
N ASN A 67 11.38 -14.11 14.50
CA ASN A 67 12.04 -13.05 13.72
C ASN A 67 11.32 -11.70 13.83
N ASP A 68 10.29 -11.56 14.66
CA ASP A 68 9.45 -10.36 14.78
C ASP A 68 8.92 -9.83 13.42
N SER A 69 8.89 -10.67 12.40
CA SER A 69 8.66 -10.22 11.02
C SER A 69 7.26 -9.63 10.80
N LEU A 70 6.24 -10.10 11.53
CA LEU A 70 4.91 -9.50 11.54
C LEU A 70 4.93 -8.11 12.17
N LEU A 71 5.56 -7.97 13.34
CA LEU A 71 5.67 -6.70 14.05
C LEU A 71 6.45 -5.68 13.21
N ASN A 72 7.57 -6.10 12.63
CA ASN A 72 8.39 -5.27 11.74
C ASN A 72 7.59 -4.79 10.53
N THR A 73 6.76 -5.65 9.93
CA THR A 73 5.90 -5.29 8.80
C THR A 73 4.86 -4.26 9.20
N ILE A 74 4.18 -4.46 10.34
CA ILE A 74 3.18 -3.52 10.87
C ILE A 74 3.82 -2.16 11.15
N LEU A 75 4.94 -2.15 11.85
CA LEU A 75 5.65 -0.90 12.20
C LEU A 75 6.10 -0.16 10.95
N LEU A 76 6.77 -0.84 10.02
CA LEU A 76 7.27 -0.24 8.79
C LEU A 76 6.12 0.35 7.96
N SER A 77 5.07 -0.44 7.73
CA SER A 77 3.92 -0.01 6.93
C SER A 77 3.18 1.16 7.56
N THR A 78 3.01 1.16 8.89
CA THR A 78 2.31 2.22 9.61
C THR A 78 3.12 3.52 9.62
N VAL A 79 4.41 3.44 9.94
CA VAL A 79 5.28 4.63 9.99
C VAL A 79 5.46 5.22 8.59
N ALA A 80 5.69 4.39 7.57
CA ALA A 80 5.78 4.84 6.19
C ALA A 80 4.48 5.51 5.73
N MET A 81 3.33 4.93 6.04
CA MET A 81 2.01 5.51 5.76
C MET A 81 1.87 6.91 6.38
N ILE A 82 2.18 7.06 7.67
CA ILE A 82 2.06 8.35 8.37
C ILE A 82 2.97 9.40 7.71
N ILE A 83 4.23 9.07 7.47
CA ILE A 83 5.20 9.97 6.84
C ILE A 83 4.73 10.35 5.43
N GLN A 84 4.25 9.40 4.64
CA GLN A 84 3.77 9.67 3.28
C GLN A 84 2.52 10.53 3.26
N VAL A 85 1.53 10.26 4.12
CA VAL A 85 0.33 11.09 4.23
C VAL A 85 0.69 12.53 4.60
N VAL A 86 1.52 12.73 5.62
CA VAL A 86 1.92 14.07 6.07
C VAL A 86 2.72 14.80 4.99
N SER A 87 3.76 14.18 4.45
CA SER A 87 4.63 14.82 3.46
C SER A 87 3.87 15.14 2.17
N THR A 88 3.13 14.17 1.62
CA THR A 88 2.44 14.36 0.33
C THR A 88 1.24 15.30 0.42
N SER A 89 0.57 15.37 1.57
CA SER A 89 -0.48 16.38 1.77
C SER A 89 0.08 17.80 1.87
N LEU A 90 1.24 17.99 2.51
CA LEU A 90 1.93 19.28 2.52
C LEU A 90 2.32 19.74 1.10
N TYR A 91 2.94 18.84 0.31
CA TYR A 91 3.25 19.13 -1.09
C TYR A 91 1.98 19.39 -1.91
N GLY A 92 0.95 18.55 -1.74
CA GLY A 92 -0.34 18.74 -2.42
C GLY A 92 -0.97 20.08 -2.10
N TYR A 93 -0.96 20.52 -0.85
CA TYR A 93 -1.42 21.85 -0.44
C TYR A 93 -0.60 22.96 -1.05
N ALA A 94 0.73 22.86 -1.02
CA ALA A 94 1.60 23.86 -1.61
C ALA A 94 1.33 24.05 -3.11
N PHE A 95 1.21 22.96 -3.87
CA PHE A 95 0.90 23.00 -5.30
C PHE A 95 -0.55 23.36 -5.64
N ALA A 96 -1.49 23.20 -4.70
CA ALA A 96 -2.91 23.51 -4.94
C ALA A 96 -3.23 24.98 -4.63
N LYS A 97 -2.71 25.50 -3.52
CA LYS A 97 -3.20 26.75 -2.90
C LYS A 97 -2.12 27.82 -2.74
N LEU A 98 -0.85 27.45 -2.60
CA LEU A 98 0.20 28.44 -2.47
C LEU A 98 0.65 28.92 -3.85
N LYS A 99 0.56 30.26 -4.06
CA LYS A 99 0.98 30.90 -5.31
C LYS A 99 2.47 31.21 -5.23
N PHE A 100 3.31 30.32 -5.75
CA PHE A 100 4.74 30.59 -5.92
C PHE A 100 5.17 30.46 -7.37
N ARG A 101 6.21 31.21 -7.73
CA ARG A 101 6.70 31.27 -9.12
C ARG A 101 7.22 29.92 -9.58
N GLY A 102 6.69 29.40 -10.69
CA GLY A 102 7.11 28.12 -11.26
C GLY A 102 6.42 26.89 -10.66
N SER A 103 5.42 27.02 -9.77
CA SER A 103 4.74 25.91 -9.11
C SER A 103 4.20 24.86 -10.10
N GLU A 104 3.59 25.27 -11.21
CA GLU A 104 3.09 24.34 -12.24
C GLU A 104 4.22 23.61 -12.97
N ILE A 105 5.31 24.30 -13.29
CA ILE A 105 6.47 23.68 -13.97
C ILE A 105 7.09 22.62 -13.04
N ILE A 106 7.32 22.96 -11.78
CA ILE A 106 7.86 22.03 -10.78
C ILE A 106 6.92 20.84 -10.60
N PHE A 107 5.62 21.10 -10.50
CA PHE A 107 4.64 20.01 -10.38
C PHE A 107 4.71 19.05 -11.58
N TRP A 108 4.77 19.55 -12.81
CA TRP A 108 4.86 18.70 -13.99
C TRP A 108 6.20 17.94 -14.08
N ILE A 109 7.31 18.55 -13.61
CA ILE A 109 8.58 17.83 -13.46
C ILE A 109 8.42 16.65 -12.47
N PHE A 110 7.75 16.84 -11.35
CA PHE A 110 7.42 15.73 -10.44
C PHE A 110 6.57 14.67 -11.14
N MET A 111 5.54 15.08 -11.90
CA MET A 111 4.66 14.15 -12.61
C MET A 111 5.40 13.33 -13.67
N THR A 112 6.41 13.87 -14.34
CA THR A 112 7.21 13.10 -15.30
C THR A 112 7.99 11.95 -14.64
N SER A 113 8.27 12.04 -13.35
CA SER A 113 8.93 10.94 -12.61
C SER A 113 8.08 9.67 -12.52
N LEU A 114 6.75 9.75 -12.72
CA LEU A 114 5.87 8.57 -12.80
C LEU A 114 6.14 7.71 -14.04
N ILE A 115 6.73 8.31 -15.09
CA ILE A 115 7.07 7.59 -16.33
C ILE A 115 8.30 6.70 -16.12
N VAL A 116 9.17 7.06 -15.16
CA VAL A 116 10.37 6.27 -14.86
C VAL A 116 9.96 4.99 -14.11
N PRO A 117 10.20 3.80 -14.67
CA PRO A 117 9.90 2.57 -13.97
C PRO A 117 10.68 2.47 -12.65
N TYR A 118 9.97 2.17 -11.58
CA TYR A 118 10.54 2.05 -10.24
C TYR A 118 11.77 1.12 -10.18
N HIS A 119 11.69 -0.03 -10.86
CA HIS A 119 12.75 -1.04 -10.89
C HIS A 119 14.06 -0.56 -11.53
N VAL A 120 14.02 0.46 -12.40
CA VAL A 120 15.25 1.02 -13.02
C VAL A 120 16.17 1.63 -11.96
N LEU A 121 15.60 2.16 -10.89
CA LEU A 121 16.34 2.81 -9.81
C LEU A 121 16.69 1.86 -8.66
N GLU A 122 16.26 0.60 -8.70
CA GLU A 122 16.41 -0.37 -7.62
C GLU A 122 17.89 -0.63 -7.28
N ASN A 123 18.70 -0.92 -8.28
CA ASN A 123 20.14 -1.17 -8.08
C ASN A 123 20.87 0.03 -7.49
N SER A 124 20.53 1.24 -7.95
CA SER A 124 21.15 2.48 -7.42
C SER A 124 20.75 2.74 -5.98
N ARG A 125 19.50 2.44 -5.62
CA ARG A 125 18.99 2.56 -4.26
C ARG A 125 19.63 1.51 -3.34
N LEU A 126 19.76 0.25 -3.81
CA LEU A 126 20.47 -0.80 -3.10
C LEU A 126 21.89 -0.37 -2.78
N TYR A 127 22.64 0.07 -3.80
CA TYR A 127 24.02 0.53 -3.62
C TYR A 127 24.10 1.65 -2.58
N PHE A 128 23.23 2.64 -2.70
CA PHE A 128 23.17 3.76 -1.76
C PHE A 128 22.84 3.30 -0.32
N MET A 129 21.86 2.40 -0.15
CA MET A 129 21.50 1.87 1.17
C MET A 129 22.66 1.06 1.78
N VAL A 130 23.25 0.15 1.03
CA VAL A 130 24.34 -0.68 1.52
C VAL A 130 25.57 0.18 1.87
N TYR A 131 25.91 1.15 1.01
CA TYR A 131 27.02 2.05 1.24
C TYR A 131 26.81 2.92 2.48
N GLN A 132 25.63 3.48 2.66
CA GLN A 132 25.28 4.29 3.83
C GLN A 132 25.25 3.45 5.12
N THR A 133 24.73 2.22 5.06
CA THR A 133 24.61 1.37 6.26
C THR A 133 25.93 0.86 6.77
N GLN A 134 26.96 0.71 5.94
CA GLN A 134 28.29 0.26 6.40
C GLN A 134 28.97 1.25 7.35
N TYR A 135 28.63 2.54 7.28
CA TYR A 135 29.18 3.58 8.18
C TYR A 135 28.33 3.76 9.45
N ILE A 136 27.13 3.18 9.50
CA ILE A 136 26.25 3.30 10.66
C ILE A 136 26.39 2.03 11.51
N THR A 137 27.08 2.13 12.62
CA THR A 137 27.30 1.01 13.55
C THR A 137 26.09 0.69 14.41
N SER A 138 25.23 1.70 14.69
CA SER A 138 24.05 1.53 15.54
C SER A 138 22.87 0.94 14.75
N VAL A 139 22.34 -0.19 15.23
CA VAL A 139 21.13 -0.83 14.64
C VAL A 139 19.92 0.12 14.67
N TYR A 140 19.75 0.90 15.73
CA TYR A 140 18.66 1.86 15.84
C TYR A 140 18.70 2.93 14.75
N LEU A 141 19.89 3.48 14.46
CA LEU A 141 20.05 4.48 13.40
C LEU A 141 19.78 3.88 12.01
N ARG A 142 20.14 2.62 11.78
CA ARG A 142 19.83 1.92 10.53
C ARG A 142 18.32 1.72 10.35
N VAL A 143 17.61 1.35 11.41
CA VAL A 143 16.15 1.23 11.40
C VAL A 143 15.50 2.59 11.14
N VAL A 144 15.94 3.66 11.82
CA VAL A 144 15.45 5.02 11.56
C VAL A 144 15.69 5.44 10.11
N GLN A 145 16.88 5.13 9.57
CA GLN A 145 17.21 5.40 8.19
C GLN A 145 16.25 4.67 7.23
N LEU A 146 15.96 3.38 7.50
CA LEU A 146 14.98 2.62 6.72
C LEU A 146 13.63 3.32 6.71
N PHE A 147 13.10 3.72 7.86
CA PHE A 147 11.82 4.41 7.96
C PHE A 147 11.81 5.74 7.21
N VAL A 148 12.88 6.52 7.32
CA VAL A 148 13.01 7.80 6.62
C VAL A 148 13.07 7.59 5.11
N PHE A 149 13.89 6.66 4.63
CA PHE A 149 13.99 6.36 3.20
C PHE A 149 12.70 5.78 2.65
N THR A 150 12.02 4.91 3.40
CA THR A 150 10.76 4.32 2.97
C THR A 150 9.63 5.36 2.96
N GLY A 151 9.55 6.20 3.99
CA GLY A 151 8.52 7.22 4.11
C GLY A 151 8.71 8.42 3.18
N LEU A 152 9.93 8.97 3.13
CA LEU A 152 10.24 10.17 2.35
C LEU A 152 10.81 9.86 0.97
N GLY A 153 11.55 8.76 0.85
CA GLY A 153 12.40 8.48 -0.32
C GLY A 153 11.75 7.70 -1.44
N MET A 154 10.53 7.23 -1.28
CA MET A 154 9.81 6.54 -2.36
C MET A 154 9.21 7.52 -3.37
N GLY A 155 10.02 8.45 -3.87
CA GLY A 155 9.64 9.60 -4.67
C GLY A 155 8.59 9.34 -5.76
N ILE A 156 8.70 8.23 -6.50
CA ILE A 156 7.77 7.91 -7.59
C ILE A 156 6.38 7.54 -7.07
N ARG A 157 6.28 6.73 -6.02
CA ARG A 157 5.00 6.37 -5.39
C ARG A 157 4.37 7.58 -4.69
N SER A 158 5.20 8.42 -4.06
CA SER A 158 4.75 9.63 -3.39
C SER A 158 4.19 10.67 -4.35
N VAL A 159 4.64 10.74 -5.59
CA VAL A 159 4.15 11.69 -6.60
C VAL A 159 2.67 11.47 -6.92
N LEU A 160 2.20 10.21 -7.02
CA LEU A 160 0.78 9.92 -7.18
C LEU A 160 -0.04 10.45 -5.99
N PHE A 161 0.48 10.32 -4.77
CA PHE A 161 -0.19 10.83 -3.57
C PHE A 161 -0.22 12.35 -3.52
N ILE A 162 0.87 13.02 -3.95
CA ILE A 162 0.91 14.47 -4.13
C ILE A 162 -0.17 14.91 -5.12
N TYR A 163 -0.32 14.19 -6.24
CA TYR A 163 -1.36 14.47 -7.23
C TYR A 163 -2.76 14.34 -6.63
N ILE A 164 -3.05 13.24 -5.90
CA ILE A 164 -4.35 13.03 -5.25
C ILE A 164 -4.68 14.19 -4.29
N PHE A 165 -3.75 14.56 -3.41
CA PHE A 165 -3.95 15.67 -2.48
C PHE A 165 -4.12 17.01 -3.22
N ARG A 166 -3.31 17.26 -4.25
CA ARG A 166 -3.42 18.49 -5.04
C ARG A 166 -4.80 18.62 -5.68
N GLN A 167 -5.32 17.56 -6.30
CA GLN A 167 -6.64 17.59 -6.92
C GLN A 167 -7.73 17.81 -5.86
N TYR A 168 -7.62 17.13 -4.73
CA TYR A 168 -8.58 17.27 -3.64
C TYR A 168 -8.56 18.70 -3.05
N PHE A 169 -7.39 19.24 -2.76
CA PHE A 169 -7.30 20.61 -2.25
C PHE A 169 -7.76 21.66 -3.27
N ARG A 170 -7.59 21.42 -4.57
CA ARG A 170 -8.13 22.31 -5.61
C ARG A 170 -9.65 22.37 -5.60
N SER A 171 -10.33 21.30 -5.25
CA SER A 171 -11.80 21.25 -5.18
C SER A 171 -12.36 21.98 -3.95
N ILE A 172 -11.54 22.27 -2.94
CA ILE A 172 -11.97 23.04 -1.77
C ILE A 172 -12.09 24.53 -2.16
N PRO A 173 -13.25 25.19 -1.89
CA PRO A 173 -13.46 26.59 -2.21
C PRO A 173 -12.42 27.52 -1.59
N ASN A 174 -12.02 28.57 -2.31
CA ASN A 174 -11.03 29.52 -1.81
C ASN A 174 -11.58 30.43 -0.70
N GLU A 175 -12.88 30.59 -0.65
CA GLU A 175 -13.60 31.35 0.38
C GLU A 175 -13.27 30.86 1.80
N LEU A 176 -13.00 29.55 1.96
CA LEU A 176 -12.58 28.99 3.26
C LEU A 176 -11.17 29.46 3.66
N ILE A 177 -10.30 29.68 2.67
CA ILE A 177 -8.95 30.19 2.93
C ILE A 177 -9.02 31.67 3.25
N GLU A 178 -9.79 32.44 2.48
CA GLU A 178 -10.02 33.87 2.70
C GLU A 178 -10.62 34.15 4.08
N ALA A 179 -11.61 33.32 4.50
CA ALA A 179 -12.16 33.42 5.85
C ALA A 179 -11.10 33.14 6.92
N ALA A 180 -10.29 32.10 6.73
CA ALA A 180 -9.21 31.80 7.67
C ALA A 180 -8.15 32.92 7.75
N GLU A 181 -7.86 33.59 6.62
CA GLU A 181 -6.93 34.74 6.60
C GLU A 181 -7.54 35.95 7.36
N ILE A 182 -8.83 36.21 7.23
CA ILE A 182 -9.55 37.23 7.99
C ILE A 182 -9.48 36.93 9.50
N ASP A 183 -9.57 35.65 9.88
CA ASP A 183 -9.43 35.16 11.26
C ASP A 183 -7.97 35.17 11.76
N GLY A 184 -7.02 35.67 10.95
CA GLY A 184 -5.60 35.79 11.30
C GLY A 184 -4.79 34.50 11.19
N CYS A 185 -5.26 33.50 10.45
CA CYS A 185 -4.51 32.30 10.17
C CYS A 185 -3.42 32.57 9.11
N ASN A 186 -2.21 32.11 9.38
CA ASN A 186 -1.18 32.02 8.35
C ASN A 186 -1.32 30.72 7.54
N ALA A 187 -0.57 30.56 6.46
CA ALA A 187 -0.66 29.38 5.56
C ALA A 187 -0.53 28.03 6.31
N VAL A 188 0.31 27.97 7.35
CA VAL A 188 0.49 26.74 8.15
C VAL A 188 -0.74 26.45 9.00
N LYS A 189 -1.29 27.47 9.68
CA LYS A 189 -2.53 27.31 10.45
C LYS A 189 -3.69 26.97 9.56
N THR A 190 -3.84 27.62 8.39
CA THR A 190 -4.88 27.32 7.40
C THR A 190 -4.78 25.87 6.91
N TYR A 191 -3.56 25.36 6.69
CA TYR A 191 -3.36 23.95 6.33
C TYR A 191 -3.90 23.01 7.42
N TRP A 192 -3.48 23.19 8.66
CA TRP A 192 -3.84 22.26 9.75
C TRP A 192 -5.30 22.37 10.20
N LEU A 193 -5.84 23.59 10.26
CA LEU A 193 -7.16 23.85 10.86
C LEU A 193 -8.29 23.81 9.82
N VAL A 194 -8.00 24.10 8.55
CA VAL A 194 -9.03 24.21 7.51
C VAL A 194 -8.84 23.14 6.42
N MET A 195 -7.66 23.11 5.79
CA MET A 195 -7.48 22.30 4.59
C MET A 195 -7.40 20.80 4.89
N LEU A 196 -6.60 20.42 5.87
CA LEU A 196 -6.39 19.01 6.20
C LEU A 196 -7.65 18.33 6.75
N PRO A 197 -8.42 18.93 7.67
CA PRO A 197 -9.69 18.36 8.14
C PRO A 197 -10.72 18.18 7.03
N ASN A 198 -10.73 19.08 6.04
CA ASN A 198 -11.64 18.98 4.89
C ASN A 198 -11.16 17.94 3.85
N ALA A 199 -9.93 17.43 3.94
CA ALA A 199 -9.37 16.47 3.00
C ALA A 199 -9.44 15.01 3.48
N GLN A 200 -10.40 14.65 4.35
CA GLN A 200 -10.52 13.31 4.91
C GLN A 200 -10.57 12.20 3.85
N GLY A 201 -11.27 12.41 2.74
CA GLY A 201 -11.35 11.44 1.65
C GLY A 201 -9.97 11.16 1.03
N ALA A 202 -9.19 12.20 0.75
CA ALA A 202 -7.83 12.05 0.23
C ALA A 202 -6.91 11.38 1.27
N ILE A 203 -7.01 11.76 2.54
CA ILE A 203 -6.21 11.17 3.63
C ILE A 203 -6.47 9.66 3.72
N ILE A 204 -7.74 9.23 3.74
CA ILE A 204 -8.11 7.81 3.81
C ILE A 204 -7.58 7.07 2.59
N THR A 205 -7.79 7.61 1.40
CA THR A 205 -7.33 7.00 0.14
C THR A 205 -5.81 6.82 0.15
N VAL A 206 -5.05 7.87 0.43
CA VAL A 206 -3.59 7.82 0.45
C VAL A 206 -3.08 6.92 1.57
N ALA A 207 -3.69 6.95 2.76
CA ALA A 207 -3.31 6.08 3.87
C ALA A 207 -3.46 4.60 3.51
N ILE A 208 -4.59 4.21 2.91
CA ILE A 208 -4.82 2.82 2.49
C ILE A 208 -3.80 2.39 1.44
N PHE A 209 -3.62 3.16 0.37
CA PHE A 209 -2.68 2.82 -0.68
C PHE A 209 -1.24 2.77 -0.17
N SER A 210 -0.83 3.74 0.63
CA SER A 210 0.50 3.78 1.22
C SER A 210 0.75 2.56 2.11
N PHE A 211 -0.21 2.22 2.98
CA PHE A 211 -0.11 1.05 3.85
C PHE A 211 -0.01 -0.25 3.04
N ILE A 212 -0.92 -0.48 2.08
CA ILE A 212 -0.93 -1.69 1.26
C ILE A 212 0.36 -1.84 0.45
N TRP A 213 0.84 -0.77 -0.15
CA TRP A 213 2.06 -0.81 -0.94
C TRP A 213 3.28 -1.13 -0.08
N GLN A 214 3.38 -0.52 1.09
CA GLN A 214 4.48 -0.80 2.00
C GLN A 214 4.38 -2.19 2.63
N TRP A 215 3.17 -2.66 2.91
CA TRP A 215 2.93 -4.01 3.41
C TRP A 215 3.43 -5.11 2.46
N ASN A 216 3.24 -4.91 1.17
CA ASN A 216 3.65 -5.85 0.13
C ASN A 216 5.06 -5.59 -0.42
N ASP A 217 5.78 -4.59 0.10
CA ASP A 217 7.09 -4.23 -0.40
C ASP A 217 8.15 -5.23 0.09
N TYR A 218 8.55 -6.12 -0.81
CA TYR A 218 9.63 -7.08 -0.55
C TYR A 218 11.01 -6.55 -0.97
N GLU A 219 11.07 -5.60 -1.88
CA GLU A 219 12.30 -5.12 -2.48
C GLU A 219 13.17 -4.41 -1.43
N TYR A 220 12.66 -3.36 -0.81
CA TYR A 220 13.39 -2.66 0.25
C TYR A 220 13.67 -3.53 1.46
N ALA A 221 12.68 -4.33 1.87
CA ALA A 221 12.83 -5.19 3.02
C ALA A 221 13.89 -6.27 2.79
N SER A 222 13.93 -6.88 1.59
CA SER A 222 14.95 -7.89 1.24
C SER A 222 16.35 -7.27 1.15
N LEU A 223 16.47 -6.08 0.59
CA LEU A 223 17.74 -5.36 0.50
C LEU A 223 18.28 -4.99 1.87
N PHE A 224 17.40 -4.57 2.77
CA PHE A 224 17.77 -4.22 4.13
C PHE A 224 18.18 -5.44 4.96
N SER A 225 17.49 -6.56 4.79
CA SER A 225 17.84 -7.83 5.41
C SER A 225 19.16 -8.39 4.88
N LEU A 226 19.44 -8.29 3.58
CA LEU A 226 20.71 -8.67 2.97
C LEU A 226 21.90 -7.87 3.55
N ALA A 227 21.67 -6.65 4.03
CA ALA A 227 22.69 -5.86 4.71
C ALA A 227 22.99 -6.34 6.15
N GLY A 228 22.43 -7.48 6.58
CA GLY A 228 22.73 -8.11 7.87
C GLY A 228 22.15 -7.40 9.10
N ASN A 229 21.06 -6.66 8.94
CA ASN A 229 20.52 -5.80 10.00
C ASN A 229 19.50 -6.49 10.92
N GLY A 230 19.13 -7.76 10.65
CA GLY A 230 18.18 -8.52 11.48
C GLY A 230 16.74 -7.94 11.48
N PHE A 231 16.39 -7.09 10.52
CA PHE A 231 15.06 -6.52 10.38
C PHE A 231 14.32 -7.19 9.23
N ASP A 232 13.68 -8.31 9.52
CA ASP A 232 12.93 -9.07 8.53
C ASP A 232 11.48 -8.62 8.49
N THR A 233 10.94 -8.43 7.27
CA THR A 233 9.49 -8.26 7.05
C THR A 233 8.88 -9.54 6.51
N LEU A 234 7.55 -9.69 6.62
CA LEU A 234 6.85 -10.86 6.06
C LEU A 234 7.12 -11.02 4.56
N ALA A 235 7.05 -9.94 3.80
CA ALA A 235 7.33 -9.97 2.37
C ALA A 235 8.80 -10.33 2.07
N GLY A 236 9.77 -9.78 2.83
CA GLY A 236 11.18 -10.10 2.70
C GLY A 236 11.49 -11.56 3.01
N VAL A 237 10.90 -12.12 4.07
CA VAL A 237 11.08 -13.52 4.45
C VAL A 237 10.57 -14.49 3.38
N ILE A 238 9.46 -14.16 2.69
CA ILE A 238 8.96 -14.98 1.57
C ILE A 238 9.99 -15.08 0.45
N VAL A 239 10.60 -13.97 0.07
CA VAL A 239 11.57 -13.94 -1.02
C VAL A 239 12.85 -14.70 -0.67
N GLN A 240 13.29 -14.62 0.58
CA GLN A 240 14.50 -15.31 1.06
C GLN A 240 14.27 -16.81 1.27
N ASN A 241 13.10 -17.21 1.76
CA ASN A 241 12.78 -18.60 2.06
C ASN A 241 12.09 -19.28 0.88
N ARG A 242 12.84 -19.64 -0.15
CA ARG A 242 12.36 -20.42 -1.32
C ARG A 242 11.96 -21.87 -1.00
N PHE A 243 11.65 -22.20 0.25
CA PHE A 243 11.24 -23.55 0.64
C PHE A 243 9.75 -23.75 0.30
N TYR A 244 9.49 -24.59 -0.66
CA TYR A 244 8.23 -24.86 -1.34
C TYR A 244 6.99 -25.00 -0.46
N GLY A 245 7.06 -25.51 0.76
CA GLY A 245 5.88 -25.72 1.61
C GLY A 245 5.49 -24.51 2.48
N SER A 246 6.43 -23.64 2.83
CA SER A 246 6.18 -22.50 3.73
C SER A 246 5.69 -21.24 3.02
N VAL A 247 6.00 -21.08 1.73
CA VAL A 247 5.66 -19.88 0.94
C VAL A 247 4.15 -19.65 0.90
N ASN A 248 3.36 -20.70 0.68
CA ASN A 248 1.90 -20.61 0.63
C ASN A 248 1.32 -20.19 1.98
N VAL A 249 1.86 -20.70 3.09
CA VAL A 249 1.45 -20.32 4.44
C VAL A 249 1.80 -18.87 4.74
N TYR A 250 2.99 -18.40 4.39
CA TYR A 250 3.36 -16.99 4.48
C TYR A 250 2.43 -16.11 3.65
N GLY A 251 2.09 -16.52 2.42
CA GLY A 251 1.14 -15.83 1.57
C GLY A 251 -0.23 -15.66 2.23
N LEU A 252 -0.77 -16.72 2.85
CA LEU A 252 -2.02 -16.63 3.60
C LEU A 252 -1.92 -15.70 4.79
N ILE A 253 -0.83 -15.77 5.57
CA ILE A 253 -0.63 -14.90 6.74
C ILE A 253 -0.52 -13.43 6.33
N ILE A 254 0.14 -13.11 5.21
CA ILE A 254 0.22 -11.74 4.67
C ILE A 254 -1.16 -11.23 4.24
N MET A 255 -2.01 -12.08 3.68
CA MET A 255 -3.31 -11.68 3.17
C MET A 255 -4.33 -11.36 4.28
N ILE A 256 -4.31 -12.10 5.39
CA ILE A 256 -5.32 -11.96 6.45
C ILE A 256 -5.41 -10.53 7.00
N PRO A 257 -4.33 -9.85 7.40
CA PRO A 257 -4.40 -8.48 7.90
C PRO A 257 -4.92 -7.48 6.86
N LEU A 258 -4.58 -7.67 5.58
CA LEU A 258 -5.07 -6.80 4.50
C LEU A 258 -6.57 -7.01 4.25
N LEU A 259 -7.06 -8.25 4.32
CA LEU A 259 -8.50 -8.53 4.23
C LEU A 259 -9.26 -7.92 5.40
N VAL A 260 -8.74 -8.05 6.62
CA VAL A 260 -9.33 -7.42 7.81
C VAL A 260 -9.35 -5.90 7.66
N LEU A 261 -8.24 -5.29 7.24
CA LEU A 261 -8.16 -3.86 6.97
C LEU A 261 -9.19 -3.44 5.92
N TYR A 262 -9.30 -4.17 4.81
CA TYR A 262 -10.29 -3.89 3.78
C TYR A 262 -11.72 -3.92 4.32
N ILE A 263 -12.10 -4.95 5.07
CA ILE A 263 -13.44 -5.07 5.67
C ILE A 263 -13.77 -3.88 6.58
N ILE A 264 -12.78 -3.41 7.36
CA ILE A 264 -12.96 -2.27 8.27
C ILE A 264 -13.14 -0.95 7.49
N VAL A 265 -12.41 -0.77 6.40
CA VAL A 265 -12.29 0.53 5.73
C VAL A 265 -13.15 0.64 4.47
N GLN A 266 -13.68 -0.47 3.92
CA GLN A 266 -14.39 -0.52 2.64
C GLN A 266 -15.50 0.54 2.50
N ASN A 267 -16.34 0.73 3.51
CA ASN A 267 -17.44 1.70 3.45
C ASN A 267 -16.91 3.13 3.33
N LYS A 268 -15.94 3.51 4.16
CA LYS A 268 -15.32 4.85 4.11
C LYS A 268 -14.56 5.08 2.80
N PHE A 269 -13.95 4.03 2.25
CA PHE A 269 -13.26 4.10 0.97
C PHE A 269 -14.25 4.33 -0.17
N ILE A 270 -15.35 3.58 -0.24
CA ILE A 270 -16.40 3.75 -1.24
C ILE A 270 -16.97 5.17 -1.18
N ASP A 271 -17.36 5.64 0.01
CA ASP A 271 -17.88 7.00 0.21
C ASP A 271 -16.88 8.09 -0.26
N SER A 272 -15.58 7.87 -0.05
CA SER A 272 -14.55 8.82 -0.47
C SER A 272 -14.36 8.87 -1.99
N VAL A 273 -14.42 7.71 -2.65
CA VAL A 273 -14.30 7.60 -4.11
C VAL A 273 -15.54 8.19 -4.79
N GLU A 274 -16.74 7.92 -4.27
CA GLU A 274 -17.98 8.51 -4.80
C GLU A 274 -17.97 10.04 -4.72
N LYS A 275 -17.52 10.62 -3.60
CA LYS A 275 -17.40 12.08 -3.47
C LYS A 275 -16.42 12.69 -4.49
N VAL A 276 -15.30 12.04 -4.74
CA VAL A 276 -14.34 12.50 -5.75
C VAL A 276 -14.90 12.38 -7.17
N ALA A 277 -15.65 11.31 -7.46
CA ALA A 277 -16.27 11.10 -8.78
C ALA A 277 -17.43 12.07 -9.09
N ILE A 278 -18.10 12.64 -8.06
CA ILE A 278 -19.19 13.60 -8.25
C ILE A 278 -18.66 15.03 -8.44
N ILE A 279 -17.44 15.32 -7.97
CA ILE A 279 -16.82 16.65 -8.04
C ILE A 279 -16.06 16.87 -9.38
N GLY A 280 -15.77 15.82 -10.15
CA GLY A 280 -15.16 15.87 -11.48
C GLY A 280 -16.20 15.83 -12.58
#